data_e9737ad68d4a9e589abd4ceb582c8521
#
_entry.id   e9737ad68d4a9e589abd4ceb582c8521
#
_cell.length_a   1.000
_cell.length_b   1.000
_cell.length_c   1.000
_cell.angle_alpha   90.00
_cell.angle_beta   90.00
_cell.angle_gamma   90.00
#
_symmetry.space_group_name_H-M   'P 1'
#
loop_
_entity.id
_entity.type
_entity.pdbx_description
1 polymer ?
#
loop_
_entity_poly.entity_id
_entity_poly.type
_entity_poly.pdbx_seq_one_letter_code
_entity_poly.pdbx_strand_id
1 'polypeptide(L)'
;GDFMNSQQYNRANKRVFLAVIIVFAYIAFTLFAAVGTKDADITRISIQLVAAIAVIVIAVIAFITKRDSRTGALILVSAMTAGYFIIALINSTIGTWTYALPLVIAAMIYLDIKMMMVMNAVIIISSVIRLVMQLGIGGTVLQNDVIAVFVLVLVGYASDSITILLTHFFDENMEEIKESAMAQVDSNKKMVMVAENISKHFDEAMTMLNDLDESVAVSHSSIQEIADSTESTAEAIQKQAAMCVDIQGNTDNAESGIKAMIDASRQTDETVKQGADVVEELKEQAHNVAEASNVTVSVIQSLTAKVEEV
;
A
#
# COMPACT_ATOMS: atom_id res chain seq x y z
N GLY A 1 -1.37 17.52 -2.82
CA GLY A 1 -2.10 16.66 -3.72
C GLY A 1 -3.17 15.86 -2.99
N ASP A 2 -4.13 15.33 -3.69
CA ASP A 2 -5.11 14.42 -3.09
C ASP A 2 -4.40 13.09 -2.80
N PHE A 3 -4.16 12.80 -1.51
CA PHE A 3 -3.53 11.55 -1.05
C PHE A 3 -4.47 10.33 -1.13
N MET A 4 -5.78 10.57 -1.28
CA MET A 4 -6.79 9.53 -1.28
C MET A 4 -7.56 9.48 -2.61
N ASN A 5 -7.84 8.28 -3.08
CA ASN A 5 -8.77 8.08 -4.20
C ASN A 5 -10.25 8.13 -3.72
N SER A 6 -11.19 8.16 -4.67
CA SER A 6 -12.63 8.24 -4.39
C SER A 6 -13.13 7.14 -3.44
N GLN A 7 -12.65 5.89 -3.60
CA GLN A 7 -13.02 4.78 -2.71
C GLN A 7 -12.46 4.94 -1.29
N GLN A 8 -11.26 5.50 -1.17
CA GLN A 8 -10.65 5.77 0.12
C GLN A 8 -11.38 6.89 0.84
N TYR A 9 -11.74 7.98 0.12
CA TYR A 9 -12.61 9.03 0.68
C TYR A 9 -13.96 8.48 1.14
N ASN A 10 -14.59 7.60 0.38
CA ASN A 10 -15.85 6.98 0.79
C ASN A 10 -15.72 6.24 2.13
N ARG A 11 -14.67 5.43 2.27
CA ARG A 11 -14.41 4.69 3.51
C ARG A 11 -14.08 5.62 4.68
N ALA A 12 -13.26 6.63 4.47
CA ALA A 12 -12.89 7.61 5.46
C ALA A 12 -14.12 8.44 5.90
N ASN A 13 -14.83 9.02 4.93
CA ASN A 13 -16.03 9.84 5.17
C ASN A 13 -17.11 9.05 5.92
N LYS A 14 -17.28 7.75 5.61
CA LYS A 14 -18.21 6.89 6.34
C LYS A 14 -17.83 6.73 7.81
N ARG A 15 -16.55 6.56 8.12
CA ARG A 15 -16.07 6.41 9.49
C ARG A 15 -16.18 7.72 10.27
N VAL A 16 -15.76 8.82 9.65
CA VAL A 16 -15.84 10.14 10.27
C VAL A 16 -17.30 10.57 10.46
N PHE A 17 -18.16 10.36 9.46
CA PHE A 17 -19.60 10.59 9.58
C PHE A 17 -20.19 9.86 10.78
N LEU A 18 -19.88 8.56 10.94
CA LEU A 18 -20.37 7.79 12.08
C LEU A 18 -19.90 8.38 13.41
N ALA A 19 -18.61 8.76 13.49
CA ALA A 19 -18.06 9.38 14.70
C ALA A 19 -18.76 10.72 15.03
N VAL A 20 -18.97 11.57 14.02
CA VAL A 20 -19.68 12.85 14.18
C VAL A 20 -21.11 12.62 14.67
N ILE A 21 -21.84 11.70 14.06
CA ILE A 21 -23.22 11.38 14.50
C ILE A 21 -23.23 10.90 15.95
N ILE A 22 -22.36 9.97 16.33
CA ILE A 22 -22.31 9.43 17.69
C ILE A 22 -22.02 10.56 18.70
N VAL A 23 -20.98 11.36 18.43
CA VAL A 23 -20.57 12.42 19.36
C VAL A 23 -21.65 13.49 19.51
N PHE A 24 -22.19 13.99 18.40
CA PHE A 24 -23.22 15.07 18.49
C PHE A 24 -24.59 14.57 18.93
N ALA A 25 -24.94 13.31 18.65
CA ALA A 25 -26.11 12.66 19.23
C ALA A 25 -25.97 12.52 20.75
N TYR A 26 -24.79 12.11 21.24
CA TYR A 26 -24.50 12.05 22.67
C TYR A 26 -24.59 13.45 23.32
N ILE A 27 -23.98 14.46 22.68
CA ILE A 27 -24.09 15.85 23.15
C ILE A 27 -25.55 16.30 23.20
N ALA A 28 -26.31 16.06 22.14
CA ALA A 28 -27.73 16.42 22.11
C ALA A 28 -28.55 15.70 23.21
N PHE A 29 -28.24 14.42 23.44
CA PHE A 29 -28.88 13.66 24.54
C PHE A 29 -28.55 14.24 25.91
N THR A 30 -27.27 14.56 26.18
CA THR A 30 -26.86 15.16 27.47
C THR A 30 -27.48 16.54 27.69
N LEU A 31 -27.57 17.35 26.64
CA LEU A 31 -28.21 18.65 26.67
C LEU A 31 -29.74 18.53 26.93
N PHE A 32 -30.38 17.56 26.28
CA PHE A 32 -31.81 17.30 26.52
C PHE A 32 -32.06 16.85 27.94
N ALA A 33 -31.22 15.98 28.49
CA ALA A 33 -31.33 15.56 29.90
C ALA A 33 -31.12 16.73 30.86
N ALA A 34 -30.29 17.71 30.51
CA ALA A 34 -30.05 18.91 31.34
C ALA A 34 -31.24 19.86 31.42
N VAL A 35 -32.16 19.84 30.45
CA VAL A 35 -33.39 20.68 30.47
C VAL A 35 -34.27 20.43 31.72
N GLY A 36 -34.22 19.19 32.26
CA GLY A 36 -35.00 18.82 33.46
C GLY A 36 -34.38 19.26 34.79
N THR A 37 -33.23 19.89 34.81
CA THR A 37 -32.56 20.31 36.04
C THR A 37 -33.03 21.70 36.51
N LYS A 38 -33.05 21.93 37.84
CA LYS A 38 -33.59 23.17 38.43
C LYS A 38 -32.80 24.43 38.04
N ASP A 39 -31.52 24.29 37.66
CA ASP A 39 -30.64 25.40 37.34
C ASP A 39 -30.37 25.50 35.82
N ALA A 40 -31.26 24.94 34.99
CA ALA A 40 -31.12 24.91 33.57
C ALA A 40 -31.26 26.29 32.92
N ASP A 41 -30.20 26.79 32.31
CA ASP A 41 -30.29 27.96 31.39
C ASP A 41 -30.81 27.46 30.02
N ILE A 42 -32.15 27.51 29.89
CA ILE A 42 -32.88 27.03 28.72
C ILE A 42 -32.37 27.69 27.43
N THR A 43 -32.01 28.98 27.48
CA THR A 43 -31.53 29.72 26.32
C THR A 43 -30.20 29.13 25.82
N ARG A 44 -29.23 28.93 26.72
CA ARG A 44 -27.92 28.34 26.36
C ARG A 44 -28.05 26.91 25.88
N ILE A 45 -28.87 26.10 26.57
CA ILE A 45 -29.14 24.72 26.17
C ILE A 45 -29.77 24.66 24.77
N SER A 46 -30.74 25.54 24.48
CA SER A 46 -31.39 25.58 23.16
C SER A 46 -30.44 25.93 22.05
N ILE A 47 -29.52 26.90 22.23
CA ILE A 47 -28.52 27.27 21.21
C ILE A 47 -27.58 26.10 20.95
N GLN A 48 -27.11 25.43 22.00
CA GLN A 48 -26.22 24.27 21.86
C GLN A 48 -26.93 23.08 21.19
N LEU A 49 -28.17 22.83 21.51
CA LEU A 49 -28.98 21.77 20.90
C LEU A 49 -29.21 22.05 19.41
N VAL A 50 -29.53 23.28 19.04
CA VAL A 50 -29.66 23.71 17.65
C VAL A 50 -28.31 23.52 16.91
N ALA A 51 -27.20 23.91 17.53
CA ALA A 51 -25.89 23.73 16.95
C ALA A 51 -25.57 22.22 16.75
N ALA A 52 -25.83 21.36 17.72
CA ALA A 52 -25.62 19.93 17.62
C ALA A 52 -26.47 19.30 16.52
N ILE A 53 -27.74 19.66 16.43
CA ILE A 53 -28.64 19.18 15.37
C ILE A 53 -28.19 19.70 14.00
N ALA A 54 -27.79 20.96 13.90
CA ALA A 54 -27.27 21.52 12.64
C ALA A 54 -26.05 20.76 12.13
N VAL A 55 -25.09 20.40 13.01
CA VAL A 55 -23.94 19.57 12.63
C VAL A 55 -24.38 18.21 12.10
N ILE A 56 -25.33 17.55 12.79
CA ILE A 56 -25.87 16.25 12.34
C ILE A 56 -26.49 16.39 10.94
N VAL A 57 -27.31 17.41 10.71
CA VAL A 57 -27.96 17.65 9.41
C VAL A 57 -26.92 17.92 8.33
N ILE A 58 -25.95 18.79 8.59
CA ILE A 58 -24.85 19.07 7.64
C ILE A 58 -24.07 17.81 7.35
N ALA A 59 -23.74 17.01 8.37
CA ALA A 59 -23.02 15.76 8.19
C ALA A 59 -23.80 14.76 7.33
N VAL A 60 -25.11 14.63 7.53
CA VAL A 60 -25.99 13.78 6.71
C VAL A 60 -26.01 14.26 5.26
N ILE A 61 -26.20 15.56 5.04
CA ILE A 61 -26.21 16.15 3.68
C ILE A 61 -24.85 15.92 3.00
N ALA A 62 -23.73 16.20 3.70
CA ALA A 62 -22.38 16.00 3.18
C ALA A 62 -22.13 14.53 2.80
N PHE A 63 -22.56 13.61 3.65
CA PHE A 63 -22.43 12.18 3.41
C PHE A 63 -23.24 11.69 2.21
N ILE A 64 -24.48 12.18 2.06
CA ILE A 64 -25.33 11.78 0.92
C ILE A 64 -24.82 12.36 -0.40
N THR A 65 -24.36 13.63 -0.39
CA THR A 65 -24.03 14.36 -1.63
C THR A 65 -22.57 14.25 -2.05
N LYS A 66 -21.63 14.09 -1.11
CA LYS A 66 -20.19 14.23 -1.35
C LYS A 66 -19.34 13.17 -0.64
N ARG A 67 -19.91 11.98 -0.39
CA ARG A 67 -19.24 10.91 0.37
C ARG A 67 -17.92 10.44 -0.25
N ASP A 68 -17.75 10.57 -1.56
CA ASP A 68 -16.63 10.01 -2.32
C ASP A 68 -15.55 11.07 -2.63
N SER A 69 -15.61 12.24 -1.98
CA SER A 69 -14.77 13.37 -2.32
C SER A 69 -14.11 14.02 -1.11
N ARG A 70 -12.99 14.69 -1.36
CA ARG A 70 -12.31 15.57 -0.39
C ARG A 70 -13.22 16.68 0.12
N THR A 71 -14.09 17.20 -0.74
CA THR A 71 -15.07 18.22 -0.34
C THR A 71 -15.98 17.70 0.76
N GLY A 72 -16.40 16.44 0.70
CA GLY A 72 -17.16 15.81 1.78
C GLY A 72 -16.38 15.76 3.10
N ALA A 73 -15.10 15.41 3.05
CA ALA A 73 -14.22 15.43 4.22
C ALA A 73 -14.10 16.83 4.82
N LEU A 74 -13.88 17.85 3.99
CA LEU A 74 -13.77 19.24 4.43
C LEU A 74 -15.08 19.72 5.09
N ILE A 75 -16.24 19.41 4.52
CA ILE A 75 -17.54 19.78 5.10
C ILE A 75 -17.73 19.08 6.45
N LEU A 76 -17.43 17.77 6.55
CA LEU A 76 -17.58 17.02 7.79
C LEU A 76 -16.70 17.60 8.92
N VAL A 77 -15.39 17.83 8.60
CA VAL A 77 -14.46 18.37 9.61
C VAL A 77 -14.80 19.81 9.97
N SER A 78 -15.15 20.66 9.01
CA SER A 78 -15.53 22.04 9.27
C SER A 78 -16.81 22.11 10.10
N ALA A 79 -17.83 21.30 9.79
CA ALA A 79 -19.08 21.26 10.53
C ALA A 79 -18.89 20.81 11.98
N MET A 80 -18.14 19.71 12.21
CA MET A 80 -17.89 19.23 13.55
C MET A 80 -17.03 20.21 14.37
N THR A 81 -16.06 20.87 13.74
CA THR A 81 -15.19 21.87 14.38
C THR A 81 -15.98 23.12 14.76
N ALA A 82 -16.82 23.63 13.86
CA ALA A 82 -17.67 24.79 14.12
C ALA A 82 -18.73 24.47 15.20
N GLY A 83 -19.33 23.29 15.13
CA GLY A 83 -20.28 22.84 16.15
C GLY A 83 -19.63 22.71 17.53
N TYR A 84 -18.45 22.10 17.60
CA TYR A 84 -17.68 22.05 18.85
C TYR A 84 -17.34 23.43 19.37
N PHE A 85 -16.87 24.35 18.50
CA PHE A 85 -16.56 25.72 18.87
C PHE A 85 -17.76 26.43 19.55
N ILE A 86 -18.94 26.36 18.94
CA ILE A 86 -20.17 26.98 19.49
C ILE A 86 -20.52 26.35 20.85
N ILE A 87 -20.49 25.02 20.94
CA ILE A 87 -20.83 24.29 22.16
C ILE A 87 -19.81 24.60 23.26
N ALA A 88 -18.52 24.60 22.97
CA ALA A 88 -17.46 24.86 23.93
C ALA A 88 -17.53 26.26 24.55
N LEU A 89 -17.91 27.28 23.76
CA LEU A 89 -18.03 28.64 24.25
C LEU A 89 -19.29 28.89 25.12
N ILE A 90 -20.40 28.23 24.80
CA ILE A 90 -21.68 28.46 25.44
C ILE A 90 -21.86 27.55 26.65
N ASN A 91 -21.27 26.36 26.64
CA ASN A 91 -21.45 25.37 27.69
C ASN A 91 -20.66 25.76 28.95
N SER A 92 -21.37 25.82 30.08
CA SER A 92 -20.78 26.07 31.41
C SER A 92 -20.41 24.78 32.16
N THR A 93 -20.67 23.60 31.56
CA THR A 93 -20.44 22.30 32.21
C THR A 93 -18.96 21.96 32.26
N ILE A 94 -18.54 21.41 33.39
CA ILE A 94 -17.17 20.87 33.55
C ILE A 94 -16.95 19.69 32.60
N GLY A 95 -15.84 19.67 31.86
CA GLY A 95 -15.47 18.53 30.99
C GLY A 95 -15.93 18.63 29.53
N THR A 96 -16.56 19.71 29.08
CA THR A 96 -16.98 19.91 27.68
C THR A 96 -15.83 19.73 26.68
N TRP A 97 -14.62 20.05 27.09
CA TRP A 97 -13.41 19.87 26.26
C TRP A 97 -13.14 18.41 25.87
N THR A 98 -13.65 17.44 26.64
CA THR A 98 -13.46 16.02 26.32
C THR A 98 -14.14 15.61 25.02
N TYR A 99 -15.16 16.33 24.56
CA TYR A 99 -15.80 16.09 23.27
C TYR A 99 -14.88 16.35 22.08
N ALA A 100 -13.83 17.16 22.25
CA ALA A 100 -12.83 17.37 21.20
C ALA A 100 -12.03 16.11 20.88
N LEU A 101 -11.75 15.27 21.88
CA LEU A 101 -10.88 14.09 21.71
C LEU A 101 -11.35 13.12 20.61
N PRO A 102 -12.60 12.62 20.66
CA PRO A 102 -13.07 11.72 19.59
C PRO A 102 -13.17 12.43 18.24
N LEU A 103 -13.40 13.73 18.19
CA LEU A 103 -13.43 14.49 16.94
C LEU A 103 -12.03 14.61 16.32
N VAL A 104 -11.00 14.89 17.12
CA VAL A 104 -9.61 14.93 16.69
C VAL A 104 -9.17 13.57 16.16
N ILE A 105 -9.47 12.49 16.90
CA ILE A 105 -9.14 11.13 16.48
C ILE A 105 -9.85 10.77 15.17
N ALA A 106 -11.12 11.16 15.01
CA ALA A 106 -11.86 10.91 13.78
C ALA A 106 -11.25 11.66 12.58
N ALA A 107 -10.82 12.91 12.77
CA ALA A 107 -10.21 13.70 11.69
C ALA A 107 -8.84 13.18 11.23
N MET A 108 -8.08 12.52 12.11
CA MET A 108 -6.80 11.89 11.77
C MET A 108 -6.92 10.85 10.66
N ILE A 109 -8.11 10.27 10.44
CA ILE A 109 -8.36 9.29 9.37
C ILE A 109 -8.04 9.86 7.99
N TYR A 110 -8.16 11.17 7.81
CA TYR A 110 -7.92 11.83 6.51
C TYR A 110 -6.43 12.01 6.17
N LEU A 111 -5.55 11.92 7.16
CA LEU A 111 -4.11 12.15 6.99
C LEU A 111 -3.79 13.51 6.30
N ASP A 112 -4.68 14.48 6.41
CA ASP A 112 -4.50 15.83 5.87
C ASP A 112 -4.04 16.77 6.99
N ILE A 113 -2.73 17.03 7.03
CA ILE A 113 -2.10 17.85 8.07
C ILE A 113 -2.66 19.27 8.13
N LYS A 114 -3.02 19.86 6.97
CA LYS A 114 -3.57 21.23 6.95
C LYS A 114 -4.94 21.27 7.62
N MET A 115 -5.75 20.27 7.33
CA MET A 115 -7.08 20.13 7.93
C MET A 115 -6.98 19.88 9.44
N MET A 116 -6.01 19.06 9.89
CA MET A 116 -5.74 18.79 11.30
C MET A 116 -5.28 20.04 12.04
N MET A 117 -4.28 20.74 11.52
CA MET A 117 -3.75 21.97 12.15
C MET A 117 -4.84 23.05 12.31
N VAL A 118 -5.67 23.25 11.29
CA VAL A 118 -6.77 24.21 11.38
C VAL A 118 -7.79 23.80 12.43
N MET A 119 -8.17 22.53 12.45
CA MET A 119 -9.10 22.02 13.45
C MET A 119 -8.55 22.15 14.88
N ASN A 120 -7.31 21.71 15.10
CA ASN A 120 -6.64 21.80 16.40
C ASN A 120 -6.50 23.27 16.85
N ALA A 121 -6.13 24.19 15.95
CA ALA A 121 -6.06 25.61 16.25
C ALA A 121 -7.42 26.15 16.71
N VAL A 122 -8.52 25.83 16.04
CA VAL A 122 -9.87 26.28 16.42
C VAL A 122 -10.27 25.70 17.78
N ILE A 123 -9.98 24.43 18.04
CA ILE A 123 -10.25 23.77 19.32
C ILE A 123 -9.46 24.44 20.47
N ILE A 124 -8.17 24.71 20.27
CA ILE A 124 -7.33 25.37 21.29
C ILE A 124 -7.82 26.80 21.51
N ILE A 125 -8.07 27.56 20.43
CA ILE A 125 -8.58 28.92 20.51
C ILE A 125 -9.91 28.98 21.29
N SER A 126 -10.85 28.05 21.03
CA SER A 126 -12.12 27.99 21.77
C SER A 126 -11.89 27.80 23.27
N SER A 127 -10.94 26.95 23.65
CA SER A 127 -10.61 26.70 25.06
C SER A 127 -9.91 27.87 25.73
N VAL A 128 -9.04 28.56 24.99
CA VAL A 128 -8.40 29.80 25.49
C VAL A 128 -9.42 30.91 25.68
N ILE A 129 -10.33 31.13 24.73
CA ILE A 129 -11.42 32.12 24.87
C ILE A 129 -12.24 31.77 26.09
N ARG A 130 -12.62 30.52 26.28
CA ARG A 130 -13.38 30.07 27.43
C ARG A 130 -12.62 30.32 28.75
N LEU A 131 -11.35 29.98 28.81
CA LEU A 131 -10.49 30.25 29.96
C LEU A 131 -10.50 31.76 30.32
N VAL A 132 -10.32 32.63 29.30
CA VAL A 132 -10.35 34.08 29.51
C VAL A 132 -11.73 34.57 30.07
N MET A 133 -12.82 34.01 29.54
CA MET A 133 -14.17 34.31 30.04
C MET A 133 -14.36 33.90 31.48
N GLN A 134 -13.69 32.86 31.97
CA GLN A 134 -13.80 32.32 33.32
C GLN A 134 -12.86 32.96 34.33
N LEU A 135 -11.81 33.68 33.88
CA LEU A 135 -10.82 34.33 34.76
C LEU A 135 -11.42 35.22 35.84
N GLY A 136 -12.56 35.84 35.57
CA GLY A 136 -13.27 36.68 36.55
C GLY A 136 -14.15 35.93 37.56
N ILE A 137 -14.45 34.65 37.31
CA ILE A 137 -15.39 33.86 38.10
C ILE A 137 -14.67 33.02 39.16
N GLY A 138 -13.48 32.48 38.81
CA GLY A 138 -12.66 31.65 39.70
C GLY A 138 -13.24 30.26 40.00
N GLY A 139 -12.64 29.56 40.95
CA GLY A 139 -13.14 28.28 41.45
C GLY A 139 -12.77 27.05 40.59
N THR A 140 -13.53 25.97 40.77
CA THR A 140 -13.27 24.67 40.14
C THR A 140 -13.45 24.69 38.62
N VAL A 141 -14.26 25.57 38.08
CA VAL A 141 -14.49 25.75 36.65
C VAL A 141 -13.22 26.29 35.99
N LEU A 142 -12.61 27.33 36.58
CA LEU A 142 -11.35 27.89 36.11
C LEU A 142 -10.22 26.86 36.12
N GLN A 143 -10.10 26.08 37.19
CA GLN A 143 -9.08 25.03 37.26
C GLN A 143 -9.26 23.99 36.15
N ASN A 144 -10.52 23.59 35.89
CA ASN A 144 -10.83 22.65 34.81
C ASN A 144 -10.45 23.22 33.42
N ASP A 145 -10.73 24.50 33.16
CA ASP A 145 -10.45 25.15 31.91
C ASP A 145 -8.92 25.34 31.68
N VAL A 146 -8.13 25.54 32.73
CA VAL A 146 -6.67 25.51 32.67
C VAL A 146 -6.17 24.11 32.24
N ILE A 147 -6.70 23.07 32.89
CA ILE A 147 -6.38 21.67 32.52
C ILE A 147 -6.79 21.41 31.07
N ALA A 148 -7.96 21.86 30.66
CA ALA A 148 -8.49 21.69 29.30
C ALA A 148 -7.54 22.28 28.24
N VAL A 149 -7.09 23.52 28.42
CA VAL A 149 -6.15 24.17 27.49
C VAL A 149 -4.84 23.36 27.42
N PHE A 150 -4.28 22.97 28.57
CA PHE A 150 -3.04 22.20 28.57
C PHE A 150 -3.19 20.85 27.86
N VAL A 151 -4.23 20.09 28.17
CA VAL A 151 -4.48 18.78 27.55
C VAL A 151 -4.76 18.92 26.06
N LEU A 152 -5.55 19.90 25.64
CA LEU A 152 -5.87 20.09 24.22
C LEU A 152 -4.66 20.57 23.40
N VAL A 153 -3.75 21.33 23.98
CA VAL A 153 -2.46 21.66 23.34
C VAL A 153 -1.61 20.40 23.14
N LEU A 154 -1.53 19.56 24.17
CA LEU A 154 -0.79 18.28 24.06
C LEU A 154 -1.43 17.33 23.03
N VAL A 155 -2.75 17.23 23.05
CA VAL A 155 -3.49 16.40 22.09
C VAL A 155 -3.33 16.95 20.66
N GLY A 156 -3.41 18.26 20.48
CA GLY A 156 -3.18 18.92 19.20
C GLY A 156 -1.78 18.61 18.68
N TYR A 157 -0.75 18.81 19.49
CA TYR A 157 0.63 18.49 19.13
C TYR A 157 0.81 17.01 18.79
N ALA A 158 0.28 16.12 19.62
CA ALA A 158 0.39 14.68 19.40
C ALA A 158 -0.33 14.23 18.11
N SER A 159 -1.55 14.74 17.88
CA SER A 159 -2.32 14.39 16.68
C SER A 159 -1.68 14.93 15.40
N ASP A 160 -1.14 16.14 15.42
CA ASP A 160 -0.41 16.71 14.30
C ASP A 160 0.87 15.92 14.01
N SER A 161 1.64 15.58 15.06
CA SER A 161 2.86 14.77 14.95
C SER A 161 2.57 13.37 14.40
N ILE A 162 1.54 12.70 14.89
CA ILE A 162 1.13 11.40 14.40
C ILE A 162 0.68 11.50 12.92
N THR A 163 -0.08 12.52 12.57
CA THR A 163 -0.54 12.71 11.19
C THR A 163 0.63 12.93 10.24
N ILE A 164 1.63 13.74 10.62
CA ILE A 164 2.85 13.95 9.84
C ILE A 164 3.60 12.63 9.66
N LEU A 165 3.83 11.91 10.76
CA LEU A 165 4.59 10.66 10.74
C LEU A 165 3.92 9.59 9.89
N LEU A 166 2.60 9.42 10.05
CA LEU A 166 1.83 8.48 9.26
C LEU A 166 1.83 8.83 7.78
N THR A 167 1.67 10.12 7.43
CA THR A 167 1.72 10.56 6.04
C THR A 167 3.08 10.24 5.42
N HIS A 168 4.17 10.49 6.15
CA HIS A 168 5.52 10.17 5.69
C HIS A 168 5.74 8.67 5.47
N PHE A 169 5.30 7.84 6.40
CA PHE A 169 5.36 6.39 6.23
C PHE A 169 4.53 5.86 5.06
N PHE A 170 3.37 6.47 4.82
CA PHE A 170 2.56 6.11 3.65
C PHE A 170 3.24 6.48 2.34
N ASP A 171 3.87 7.66 2.28
CA ASP A 171 4.61 8.10 1.10
C ASP A 171 5.82 7.20 0.83
N GLU A 172 6.62 6.88 1.85
CA GLU A 172 7.76 5.96 1.75
C GLU A 172 7.33 4.56 1.28
N ASN A 173 6.32 3.97 1.92
CA ASN A 173 5.81 2.66 1.52
C ASN A 173 5.22 2.66 0.11
N MET A 174 4.59 3.76 -0.31
CA MET A 174 4.03 3.87 -1.65
C MET A 174 5.13 3.96 -2.71
N GLU A 175 6.23 4.64 -2.41
CA GLU A 175 7.40 4.73 -3.31
C GLU A 175 8.09 3.38 -3.43
N GLU A 176 8.29 2.66 -2.33
CA GLU A 176 8.86 1.30 -2.31
C GLU A 176 7.98 0.29 -3.10
N ILE A 177 6.66 0.35 -2.90
CA ILE A 177 5.71 -0.48 -3.68
C ILE A 177 5.80 -0.15 -5.17
N LYS A 178 5.92 1.12 -5.52
CA LYS A 178 6.03 1.56 -6.91
C LYS A 178 7.35 1.10 -7.55
N GLU A 179 8.46 1.22 -6.84
CA GLU A 179 9.76 0.71 -7.30
C GLU A 179 9.73 -0.81 -7.47
N SER A 180 9.19 -1.53 -6.51
CA SER A 180 9.03 -2.98 -6.58
C SER A 180 8.14 -3.40 -7.75
N ALA A 181 7.03 -2.70 -7.97
CA ALA A 181 6.14 -2.95 -9.10
C ALA A 181 6.83 -2.68 -10.45
N MET A 182 7.63 -1.60 -10.55
CA MET A 182 8.41 -1.29 -11.76
C MET A 182 9.49 -2.35 -12.01
N ALA A 183 10.20 -2.78 -10.98
CA ALA A 183 11.20 -3.85 -11.08
C ALA A 183 10.57 -5.18 -11.52
N GLN A 184 9.35 -5.47 -11.05
CA GLN A 184 8.61 -6.65 -11.46
C GLN A 184 8.14 -6.59 -12.91
N VAL A 185 7.70 -5.42 -13.37
CA VAL A 185 7.34 -5.19 -14.78
C VAL A 185 8.58 -5.36 -15.69
N ASP A 186 9.73 -4.80 -15.29
CA ASP A 186 10.99 -4.95 -16.05
C ASP A 186 11.46 -6.41 -16.07
N SER A 187 11.39 -7.10 -14.94
CA SER A 187 11.69 -8.54 -14.84
C SER A 187 10.76 -9.38 -15.73
N ASN A 188 9.46 -9.10 -15.71
CA ASN A 188 8.50 -9.80 -16.57
C ASN A 188 8.80 -9.53 -18.06
N LYS A 189 9.13 -8.29 -18.43
CA LYS A 189 9.51 -7.93 -19.79
C LYS A 189 10.76 -8.67 -20.25
N LYS A 190 11.78 -8.77 -19.37
CA LYS A 190 12.98 -9.56 -19.63
C LYS A 190 12.66 -11.05 -19.79
N MET A 191 11.74 -11.57 -18.95
CA MET A 191 11.32 -12.97 -19.03
C MET A 191 10.59 -13.27 -20.35
N VAL A 192 9.73 -12.34 -20.81
CA VAL A 192 9.08 -12.46 -22.14
C VAL A 192 10.11 -12.44 -23.25
N MET A 193 11.08 -11.51 -23.24
CA MET A 193 12.16 -11.47 -24.24
C MET A 193 13.01 -12.74 -24.23
N VAL A 194 13.30 -13.30 -23.06
CA VAL A 194 14.01 -14.58 -22.93
C VAL A 194 13.17 -15.72 -23.51
N ALA A 195 11.87 -15.76 -23.21
CA ALA A 195 10.96 -16.76 -23.75
C ALA A 195 10.84 -16.67 -25.29
N GLU A 196 10.75 -15.44 -25.83
CA GLU A 196 10.76 -15.21 -27.29
C GLU A 196 12.07 -15.67 -27.93
N ASN A 197 13.22 -15.36 -27.31
CA ASN A 197 14.52 -15.81 -27.80
C ASN A 197 14.65 -17.33 -27.73
N ILE A 198 14.20 -17.96 -26.66
CA ILE A 198 14.16 -19.42 -26.52
C ILE A 198 13.25 -20.01 -27.61
N SER A 199 12.06 -19.46 -27.83
CA SER A 199 11.17 -19.92 -28.90
C SER A 199 11.81 -19.81 -30.28
N LYS A 200 12.46 -18.67 -30.54
CA LYS A 200 13.21 -18.47 -31.81
C LYS A 200 14.34 -19.48 -31.99
N HIS A 201 15.11 -19.73 -30.92
CA HIS A 201 16.18 -20.76 -31.00
C HIS A 201 15.63 -22.18 -31.13
N PHE A 202 14.44 -22.45 -30.57
CA PHE A 202 13.75 -23.72 -30.81
C PHE A 202 13.30 -23.86 -32.27
N ASP A 203 12.75 -22.79 -32.86
CA ASP A 203 12.36 -22.79 -34.27
C ASP A 203 13.59 -22.95 -35.19
N GLU A 204 14.68 -22.24 -34.86
CA GLU A 204 15.97 -22.41 -35.60
C GLU A 204 16.52 -23.85 -35.43
N ALA A 205 16.46 -24.43 -34.24
CA ALA A 205 16.86 -25.81 -33.98
C ALA A 205 15.98 -26.82 -34.71
N MET A 206 14.64 -26.61 -34.72
CA MET A 206 13.70 -27.42 -35.48
C MET A 206 13.96 -27.36 -36.99
N THR A 207 14.25 -26.16 -37.51
CA THR A 207 14.65 -25.98 -38.93
C THR A 207 15.91 -26.75 -39.23
N MET A 208 16.93 -26.65 -38.35
CA MET A 208 18.21 -27.34 -38.53
C MET A 208 18.05 -28.87 -38.41
N LEU A 209 17.13 -29.35 -37.55
CA LEU A 209 16.77 -30.76 -37.45
C LEU A 209 16.06 -31.26 -38.74
N ASN A 210 15.17 -30.46 -39.32
CA ASN A 210 14.50 -30.78 -40.57
C ASN A 210 15.51 -30.82 -41.74
N ASP A 211 16.41 -29.83 -41.78
CA ASP A 211 17.50 -29.80 -42.79
C ASP A 211 18.43 -31.02 -42.65
N LEU A 212 18.68 -31.43 -41.40
CA LEU A 212 19.46 -32.62 -41.09
C LEU A 212 18.69 -33.89 -41.52
N ASP A 213 17.39 -33.97 -41.28
CA ASP A 213 16.55 -35.10 -41.65
C ASP A 213 16.44 -35.21 -43.19
N GLU A 214 16.29 -34.08 -43.87
CA GLU A 214 16.34 -34.01 -45.34
C GLU A 214 17.69 -34.42 -45.87
N SER A 215 18.78 -33.94 -45.23
CA SER A 215 20.16 -34.32 -45.60
C SER A 215 20.44 -35.81 -45.36
N VAL A 216 19.89 -36.36 -44.25
CA VAL A 216 19.95 -37.79 -43.95
C VAL A 216 19.11 -38.61 -44.95
N ALA A 217 17.91 -38.11 -45.32
CA ALA A 217 17.06 -38.75 -46.31
C ALA A 217 17.71 -38.78 -47.72
N VAL A 218 18.31 -37.64 -48.12
CA VAL A 218 19.11 -37.57 -49.37
C VAL A 218 20.34 -38.48 -49.32
N SER A 219 21.04 -38.50 -48.18
CA SER A 219 22.16 -39.40 -47.95
C SER A 219 21.75 -40.87 -47.99
N HIS A 220 20.57 -41.16 -47.41
CA HIS A 220 20.04 -42.53 -47.44
C HIS A 220 19.62 -42.95 -48.85
N SER A 221 19.01 -42.06 -49.63
CA SER A 221 18.71 -42.28 -51.05
C SER A 221 19.98 -42.51 -51.87
N SER A 222 21.01 -41.69 -51.59
CA SER A 222 22.30 -41.84 -52.27
C SER A 222 23.00 -43.16 -51.90
N ILE A 223 22.90 -43.59 -50.65
CA ILE A 223 23.41 -44.88 -50.19
C ILE A 223 22.63 -46.03 -50.86
N GLN A 224 21.30 -45.89 -51.05
CA GLN A 224 20.47 -46.87 -51.72
C GLN A 224 20.81 -46.97 -53.22
N GLU A 225 20.99 -45.83 -53.89
CA GLU A 225 21.50 -45.83 -55.32
C GLU A 225 22.89 -46.41 -55.48
N ILE A 226 23.76 -46.17 -54.47
CA ILE A 226 25.10 -46.78 -54.45
C ILE A 226 24.99 -48.29 -54.18
N ALA A 227 24.14 -48.75 -53.30
CA ALA A 227 23.91 -50.17 -53.04
C ALA A 227 23.36 -50.92 -54.27
N ASP A 228 22.37 -50.32 -54.94
CA ASP A 228 21.81 -50.90 -56.21
C ASP A 228 22.81 -50.90 -57.36
N SER A 229 23.76 -49.99 -57.36
CA SER A 229 24.86 -49.92 -58.32
C SER A 229 25.96 -50.90 -58.01
N THR A 230 26.04 -51.41 -56.80
CA THR A 230 27.16 -52.21 -56.28
C THR A 230 26.94 -53.72 -56.37
N GLU A 231 25.80 -54.16 -56.82
CA GLU A 231 25.53 -55.59 -57.03
C GLU A 231 26.40 -56.25 -58.10
N SER A 232 27.16 -55.43 -58.83
CA SER A 232 27.94 -55.91 -60.01
C SER A 232 29.46 -56.02 -59.90
N THR A 233 30.07 -55.59 -58.78
CA THR A 233 31.58 -55.67 -58.72
C THR A 233 32.18 -55.79 -57.35
N ALA A 234 33.17 -56.66 -57.15
CA ALA A 234 33.95 -56.90 -55.92
C ALA A 234 34.70 -55.63 -55.42
N GLU A 235 34.97 -54.68 -56.29
CA GLU A 235 35.61 -53.39 -55.95
C GLU A 235 34.65 -52.46 -55.08
N ALA A 236 33.35 -52.59 -55.30
CA ALA A 236 32.38 -51.84 -54.52
C ALA A 236 32.31 -52.34 -53.06
N ILE A 237 32.56 -53.66 -52.82
CA ILE A 237 32.54 -54.16 -51.41
C ILE A 237 33.77 -53.59 -50.62
N GLN A 238 34.93 -53.41 -51.25
CA GLN A 238 36.03 -52.73 -50.58
C GLN A 238 35.75 -51.22 -50.34
N LYS A 239 35.07 -50.58 -51.30
CA LYS A 239 34.58 -49.22 -51.11
C LYS A 239 33.49 -49.13 -50.02
N GLN A 240 32.62 -50.15 -49.98
CA GLN A 240 31.59 -50.26 -48.98
C GLN A 240 32.18 -50.47 -47.57
N ALA A 241 33.23 -51.29 -47.45
CA ALA A 241 33.93 -51.44 -46.15
C ALA A 241 34.65 -50.17 -45.72
N ALA A 242 35.27 -49.42 -46.64
CA ALA A 242 35.83 -48.11 -46.33
C ALA A 242 34.73 -47.07 -45.91
N MET A 243 33.61 -47.11 -46.62
CA MET A 243 32.45 -46.23 -46.27
C MET A 243 31.78 -46.58 -44.92
N CYS A 244 31.77 -47.88 -44.57
CA CYS A 244 31.31 -48.30 -43.22
C CYS A 244 32.24 -47.76 -42.11
N VAL A 245 33.56 -47.69 -42.37
CA VAL A 245 34.51 -47.07 -41.41
C VAL A 245 34.25 -45.57 -41.25
N ASP A 246 33.93 -44.86 -42.35
CA ASP A 246 33.62 -43.46 -42.30
C ASP A 246 32.27 -43.19 -41.55
N ILE A 247 31.26 -44.06 -41.76
CA ILE A 247 30.01 -44.01 -41.08
C ILE A 247 30.20 -44.26 -39.58
N GLN A 248 31.04 -45.21 -39.18
CA GLN A 248 31.36 -45.49 -37.78
C GLN A 248 32.00 -44.26 -37.14
N GLY A 249 32.96 -43.63 -37.79
CA GLY A 249 33.63 -42.42 -37.32
C GLY A 249 32.66 -41.23 -37.17
N ASN A 250 31.73 -41.12 -38.12
CA ASN A 250 30.70 -40.06 -38.06
C ASN A 250 29.68 -40.36 -36.97
N THR A 251 29.37 -41.62 -36.68
CA THR A 251 28.50 -42.04 -35.58
C THR A 251 29.16 -41.72 -34.23
N ASP A 252 30.46 -42.01 -34.10
CA ASP A 252 31.24 -41.70 -32.91
C ASP A 252 31.35 -40.17 -32.69
N ASN A 253 31.50 -39.42 -33.78
CA ASN A 253 31.48 -37.97 -33.72
C ASN A 253 30.07 -37.41 -33.36
N ALA A 254 29.01 -38.01 -33.94
CA ALA A 254 27.64 -37.64 -33.61
C ALA A 254 27.29 -37.98 -32.13
N GLU A 255 27.74 -39.13 -31.64
CA GLU A 255 27.61 -39.52 -30.23
C GLU A 255 28.34 -38.51 -29.32
N SER A 256 29.52 -38.05 -29.70
CA SER A 256 30.28 -37.03 -28.98
C SER A 256 29.55 -35.67 -29.02
N GLY A 257 28.96 -35.31 -30.17
CA GLY A 257 28.16 -34.10 -30.32
C GLY A 257 26.86 -34.15 -29.50
N ILE A 258 26.20 -35.31 -29.46
CA ILE A 258 25.00 -35.53 -28.62
C ILE A 258 25.38 -35.45 -27.13
N LYS A 259 26.51 -36.04 -26.73
CA LYS A 259 27.01 -35.90 -25.35
C LYS A 259 27.25 -34.42 -24.99
N ALA A 260 27.92 -33.70 -25.89
CA ALA A 260 28.15 -32.26 -25.69
C ALA A 260 26.83 -31.47 -25.59
N MET A 261 25.81 -31.83 -26.38
CA MET A 261 24.50 -31.20 -26.34
C MET A 261 23.74 -31.56 -25.08
N ILE A 262 23.86 -32.81 -24.60
CA ILE A 262 23.30 -33.23 -23.31
C ILE A 262 23.97 -32.47 -22.15
N ASP A 263 25.31 -32.35 -22.19
CA ASP A 263 26.07 -31.62 -21.18
C ASP A 263 25.69 -30.12 -21.16
N ALA A 264 25.55 -29.51 -22.35
CA ALA A 264 25.08 -28.14 -22.48
C ALA A 264 23.64 -27.96 -21.94
N SER A 265 22.76 -28.94 -22.25
CA SER A 265 21.38 -28.94 -21.71
C SER A 265 21.37 -29.07 -20.19
N ARG A 266 22.24 -29.94 -19.65
CA ARG A 266 22.39 -30.11 -18.20
C ARG A 266 22.94 -28.85 -17.52
N GLN A 267 23.89 -28.18 -18.16
CA GLN A 267 24.42 -26.92 -17.69
C GLN A 267 23.36 -25.81 -17.71
N THR A 268 22.48 -25.83 -18.72
CA THR A 268 21.34 -24.92 -18.80
C THR A 268 20.33 -25.19 -17.65
N ASP A 269 20.02 -26.48 -17.42
CA ASP A 269 19.13 -26.86 -16.29
C ASP A 269 19.71 -26.45 -14.93
N GLU A 270 21.02 -26.63 -14.78
CA GLU A 270 21.74 -26.22 -13.56
C GLU A 270 21.74 -24.69 -13.39
N THR A 271 21.91 -23.94 -14.49
CA THR A 271 21.82 -22.48 -14.49
C THR A 271 20.40 -22.01 -14.16
N VAL A 272 19.37 -22.70 -14.68
CA VAL A 272 17.96 -22.44 -14.34
C VAL A 272 17.69 -22.73 -12.87
N LYS A 273 18.21 -23.83 -12.34
CA LYS A 273 18.10 -24.13 -10.89
C LYS A 273 18.79 -23.07 -10.04
N GLN A 274 20.04 -22.72 -10.40
CA GLN A 274 20.75 -21.65 -9.69
C GLN A 274 19.99 -20.32 -9.76
N GLY A 275 19.37 -20.02 -10.92
CA GLY A 275 18.50 -18.87 -11.08
C GLY A 275 17.25 -18.93 -10.17
N ALA A 276 16.66 -20.13 -10.06
CA ALA A 276 15.53 -20.34 -9.16
C ALA A 276 15.92 -20.19 -7.67
N ASP A 277 17.09 -20.73 -7.30
CA ASP A 277 17.64 -20.58 -5.95
C ASP A 277 17.93 -19.11 -5.63
N VAL A 278 18.52 -18.36 -6.59
CA VAL A 278 18.74 -16.91 -6.45
C VAL A 278 17.42 -16.15 -6.30
N VAL A 279 16.39 -16.55 -7.04
CA VAL A 279 15.05 -15.93 -6.90
C VAL A 279 14.46 -16.22 -5.51
N GLU A 280 14.61 -17.43 -4.99
CA GLU A 280 14.14 -17.76 -3.64
C GLU A 280 14.99 -17.03 -2.56
N GLU A 281 16.30 -16.93 -2.74
CA GLU A 281 17.17 -16.13 -1.85
C GLU A 281 16.81 -14.64 -1.89
N LEU A 282 16.55 -14.10 -3.09
CA LEU A 282 16.06 -12.71 -3.23
C LEU A 282 14.71 -12.50 -2.53
N LYS A 283 13.84 -13.48 -2.60
CA LYS A 283 12.56 -13.46 -1.89
C LYS A 283 12.75 -13.51 -0.39
N GLU A 284 13.67 -14.33 0.10
CA GLU A 284 14.05 -14.39 1.51
C GLU A 284 14.73 -13.07 1.97
N GLN A 285 15.64 -12.53 1.15
CA GLN A 285 16.24 -11.23 1.43
C GLN A 285 15.21 -10.10 1.44
N ALA A 286 14.27 -10.10 0.50
CA ALA A 286 13.17 -9.14 0.48
C ALA A 286 12.29 -9.27 1.73
N HIS A 287 12.06 -10.51 2.18
CA HIS A 287 11.35 -10.78 3.43
C HIS A 287 12.15 -10.26 4.65
N ASN A 288 13.43 -10.55 4.70
CA ASN A 288 14.32 -10.09 5.78
C ASN A 288 14.45 -8.55 5.82
N VAL A 289 14.51 -7.91 4.64
CA VAL A 289 14.48 -6.44 4.53
C VAL A 289 13.15 -5.88 5.04
N ALA A 290 12.03 -6.51 4.69
CA ALA A 290 10.72 -6.12 5.21
C ALA A 290 10.65 -6.29 6.74
N GLU A 291 11.19 -7.37 7.27
CA GLU A 291 11.26 -7.63 8.71
C GLU A 291 12.20 -6.64 9.42
N ALA A 292 13.39 -6.39 8.87
CA ALA A 292 14.32 -5.38 9.39
C ALA A 292 13.72 -3.97 9.34
N SER A 293 12.95 -3.65 8.29
CA SER A 293 12.21 -2.41 8.19
C SER A 293 11.17 -2.28 9.30
N ASN A 294 10.43 -3.36 9.58
CA ASN A 294 9.48 -3.40 10.69
C ASN A 294 10.16 -3.25 12.07
N VAL A 295 11.32 -3.89 12.24
CA VAL A 295 12.12 -3.73 13.46
C VAL A 295 12.61 -2.28 13.58
N THR A 296 13.08 -1.69 12.48
CA THR A 296 13.53 -0.29 12.47
C THR A 296 12.40 0.66 12.83
N VAL A 297 11.21 0.45 12.27
CA VAL A 297 9.99 1.19 12.64
C VAL A 297 9.70 1.04 14.13
N SER A 298 9.77 -0.17 14.66
CA SER A 298 9.57 -0.43 16.10
C SER A 298 10.61 0.26 16.98
N VAL A 299 11.88 0.25 16.57
CA VAL A 299 12.97 0.95 17.28
C VAL A 299 12.78 2.46 17.22
N ILE A 300 12.40 3.02 16.07
CA ILE A 300 12.08 4.45 15.93
C ILE A 300 10.91 4.81 16.84
N GLN A 301 9.85 4.03 16.86
CA GLN A 301 8.71 4.22 17.76
C GLN A 301 9.13 4.19 19.24
N SER A 302 10.00 3.24 19.58
CA SER A 302 10.56 3.12 20.96
C SER A 302 11.48 4.29 21.32
N LEU A 303 12.29 4.77 20.35
CA LEU A 303 13.14 5.95 20.53
C LEU A 303 12.30 7.22 20.66
N THR A 304 11.25 7.35 19.83
CA THR A 304 10.32 8.49 19.92
C THR A 304 9.63 8.52 21.28
N ALA A 305 9.16 7.36 21.75
CA ALA A 305 8.57 7.25 23.08
C ALA A 305 9.57 7.61 24.21
N LYS A 306 10.85 7.25 24.06
CA LYS A 306 11.91 7.61 25.04
C LYS A 306 12.31 9.09 24.97
N VAL A 307 12.23 9.71 23.80
CA VAL A 307 12.50 11.16 23.63
C VAL A 307 11.33 11.99 24.19
N GLU A 308 10.12 11.45 24.20
CA GLU A 308 8.96 12.09 24.85
C GLU A 308 9.00 11.96 26.40
N GLU A 309 9.82 11.06 26.93
CA GLU A 309 9.96 10.80 28.38
C GLU A 309 11.09 11.66 29.04
N VAL A 310 11.88 12.38 28.22
CA VAL A 310 12.94 13.30 28.65
C VAL A 310 12.51 14.75 28.42
#